data_5c56040c90857952181a09eb3445501a
#
_entry.id   5c56040c90857952181a09eb3445501a
#
_cell.length_a   1.000
_cell.length_b   1.000
_cell.length_c   1.000
_cell.angle_alpha   90.00
_cell.angle_beta   90.00
_cell.angle_gamma   90.00
#
_symmetry.space_group_name_H-M   'P 1'
#
loop_
_entity.id
_entity.type
_entity.pdbx_description
1 polymer ?
#
loop_
_entity_poly.entity_id
_entity_poly.type
_entity_poly.pdbx_seq_one_letter_code
_entity_poly.pdbx_strand_id
1 'polypeptide(L)'
;MPDPVIAAAKPSLVKLEGGRAYFWCACGKSARQPFCDGSHKGTGIEPLRFTAPRTEETLLCACKRTKSPPFCDGSHNALQGGYRTDAESGAETPIIDRDGDHHPTSWLDGGCFVRTLDPARALRRGALALTPAITAKDGAGLLSVFEARLMKGASDSFAFPDADIVAFVTRGAPAFHVNGERCETKPETGVLILNGESLRLENPHEDEAVVFLTVCPARTEPLWNPKGEIRQDAPRRRAFGVDPALREPMADRFYQVLNGPENGSREITQFIGEIPQSRAEPHQHLYEEAIVILSGEGFMRTQTKRAAVAPGDVIFLPRKQVHALECASPEGMRLMGAFYPAGSPALNY
;
A
#
# COMPACT_ATOMS: atom_id res chain seq x y z
N MET A 1 18.42 -21.26 21.64
CA MET A 1 18.90 -19.90 21.98
C MET A 1 17.95 -19.33 23.02
N PRO A 2 18.41 -18.52 23.98
CA PRO A 2 17.51 -17.90 24.94
C PRO A 2 16.52 -16.98 24.22
N ASP A 3 15.24 -17.00 24.65
CA ASP A 3 14.20 -16.16 24.10
C ASP A 3 14.37 -14.71 24.55
N PRO A 4 14.25 -13.72 23.63
CA PRO A 4 14.29 -12.32 24.00
C PRO A 4 13.08 -11.91 24.84
N VAL A 5 13.27 -10.94 25.73
CA VAL A 5 12.18 -10.34 26.51
C VAL A 5 11.43 -9.35 25.62
N ILE A 6 10.09 -9.38 25.66
CA ILE A 6 9.24 -8.40 24.99
C ILE A 6 9.42 -7.06 25.71
N ALA A 7 10.03 -6.06 25.03
CA ALA A 7 10.19 -4.73 25.62
C ALA A 7 8.88 -3.91 25.53
N ALA A 8 8.15 -4.06 24.43
CA ALA A 8 6.80 -3.50 24.26
C ALA A 8 6.04 -4.30 23.18
N ALA A 9 4.72 -4.40 23.32
CA ALA A 9 3.83 -5.02 22.33
C ALA A 9 3.45 -4.05 21.20
N LYS A 10 4.30 -3.10 20.90
CA LYS A 10 4.18 -2.10 19.82
C LYS A 10 5.58 -1.71 19.35
N PRO A 11 5.77 -1.24 18.12
CA PRO A 11 7.08 -0.79 17.66
C PRO A 11 7.50 0.54 18.28
N SER A 12 8.80 0.84 18.13
CA SER A 12 9.37 2.13 18.52
C SER A 12 9.58 2.98 17.27
N LEU A 13 8.89 4.12 17.18
CA LEU A 13 9.15 5.14 16.15
C LEU A 13 10.47 5.85 16.48
N VAL A 14 11.38 5.88 15.53
CA VAL A 14 12.68 6.54 15.65
C VAL A 14 13.02 7.31 14.38
N LYS A 15 13.73 8.43 14.53
CA LYS A 15 14.33 9.12 13.40
C LYS A 15 15.78 8.63 13.27
N LEU A 16 16.10 8.03 12.13
CA LEU A 16 17.44 7.59 11.79
C LEU A 16 18.13 8.62 10.89
N GLU A 17 19.45 8.74 11.01
CA GLU A 17 20.29 9.57 10.15
C GLU A 17 21.00 8.67 9.14
N GLY A 18 20.85 8.97 7.84
CA GLY A 18 21.47 8.21 6.76
C GLY A 18 22.99 8.09 6.93
N GLY A 19 23.51 6.89 6.66
CA GLY A 19 24.92 6.56 6.82
C GLY A 19 25.38 6.29 8.26
N ARG A 20 24.56 6.59 9.27
CA ARG A 20 24.88 6.35 10.68
C ARG A 20 24.65 4.91 11.08
N ALA A 21 25.57 4.36 11.87
CA ALA A 21 25.42 3.02 12.45
C ALA A 21 24.67 3.06 13.78
N TYR A 22 23.78 2.09 13.97
CA TYR A 22 22.97 1.91 15.17
C TYR A 22 23.10 0.47 15.68
N PHE A 23 22.82 0.27 16.97
CA PHE A 23 22.79 -1.04 17.61
C PHE A 23 21.39 -1.29 18.17
N TRP A 24 20.62 -2.10 17.48
CA TRP A 24 19.28 -2.47 17.93
C TRP A 24 19.36 -3.49 19.07
N CYS A 25 18.56 -3.29 20.11
CA CYS A 25 18.47 -4.18 21.26
C CYS A 25 17.70 -5.45 20.88
N ALA A 26 18.39 -6.55 20.62
CA ALA A 26 17.77 -7.84 20.32
C ALA A 26 17.26 -8.57 21.58
N CYS A 27 17.91 -8.41 22.74
CA CYS A 27 17.54 -9.12 23.98
C CYS A 27 16.28 -8.57 24.69
N GLY A 28 15.84 -7.35 24.36
CA GLY A 28 14.68 -6.70 24.96
C GLY A 28 14.90 -6.03 26.33
N LYS A 29 16.09 -6.16 26.94
CA LYS A 29 16.37 -5.68 28.31
C LYS A 29 16.90 -4.25 28.41
N SER A 30 17.24 -3.61 27.29
CA SER A 30 17.73 -2.22 27.28
C SER A 30 16.70 -1.27 27.89
N ALA A 31 17.15 -0.34 28.72
CA ALA A 31 16.37 0.78 29.21
C ALA A 31 16.23 1.92 28.15
N ARG A 32 17.02 1.84 27.05
CA ARG A 32 17.04 2.83 25.96
C ARG A 32 16.42 2.25 24.66
N GLN A 33 15.32 1.53 24.81
CA GLN A 33 14.65 0.96 23.63
C GLN A 33 14.41 1.99 22.52
N PRO A 34 14.56 1.62 21.25
CA PRO A 34 14.88 0.28 20.74
C PRO A 34 16.40 0.00 20.63
N PHE A 35 17.26 0.90 21.12
CA PHE A 35 18.71 0.77 20.99
C PHE A 35 19.34 0.09 22.18
N CYS A 36 20.48 -0.56 21.94
CA CYS A 36 21.23 -1.27 22.97
C CYS A 36 21.96 -0.29 23.90
N ASP A 37 21.90 -0.56 25.21
CA ASP A 37 22.61 0.17 26.27
C ASP A 37 23.65 -0.70 26.99
N GLY A 38 23.89 -1.92 26.48
CA GLY A 38 24.81 -2.87 27.10
C GLY A 38 24.15 -3.93 27.99
N SER A 39 22.82 -3.82 28.27
CA SER A 39 22.08 -4.78 29.12
C SER A 39 21.95 -6.19 28.54
N HIS A 40 22.43 -6.40 27.30
CA HIS A 40 22.50 -7.73 26.68
C HIS A 40 23.55 -8.66 27.34
N LYS A 41 24.54 -8.10 28.06
CA LYS A 41 25.61 -8.88 28.68
C LYS A 41 25.02 -9.95 29.60
N GLY A 42 25.50 -11.18 29.41
CA GLY A 42 25.02 -12.35 30.17
C GLY A 42 23.68 -12.92 29.70
N THR A 43 23.06 -12.40 28.63
CA THR A 43 21.82 -12.96 28.08
C THR A 43 22.05 -14.00 27.00
N GLY A 44 23.24 -14.06 26.42
CA GLY A 44 23.52 -14.86 25.22
C GLY A 44 22.94 -14.33 23.93
N ILE A 45 22.37 -13.10 23.93
CA ILE A 45 21.77 -12.43 22.75
C ILE A 45 22.52 -11.13 22.48
N GLU A 46 23.22 -11.06 21.36
CA GLU A 46 23.97 -9.87 20.96
C GLU A 46 23.08 -8.83 20.28
N PRO A 47 23.39 -7.51 20.41
CA PRO A 47 22.67 -6.48 19.69
C PRO A 47 22.96 -6.56 18.19
N LEU A 48 21.95 -6.24 17.36
CA LEU A 48 22.11 -6.17 15.92
C LEU A 48 22.65 -4.79 15.52
N ARG A 49 23.86 -4.77 14.91
CA ARG A 49 24.39 -3.57 14.29
C ARG A 49 23.81 -3.41 12.87
N PHE A 50 23.29 -2.22 12.54
CA PHE A 50 22.84 -1.87 11.20
C PHE A 50 23.20 -0.42 10.88
N THR A 51 23.28 -0.08 9.59
CA THR A 51 23.50 1.29 9.11
C THR A 51 22.22 1.77 8.44
N ALA A 52 21.75 2.97 8.81
CA ALA A 52 20.56 3.54 8.19
C ALA A 52 20.86 3.90 6.72
N PRO A 53 20.07 3.43 5.74
CA PRO A 53 20.33 3.71 4.33
C PRO A 53 20.07 5.17 3.97
N ARG A 54 19.15 5.83 4.67
CA ARG A 54 18.76 7.24 4.47
C ARG A 54 18.29 7.87 5.77
N THR A 55 18.19 9.22 5.79
CA THR A 55 17.59 9.93 6.92
C THR A 55 16.07 9.84 6.82
N GLU A 56 15.44 9.12 7.76
CA GLU A 56 14.00 8.90 7.77
C GLU A 56 13.46 8.59 9.15
N GLU A 57 12.15 8.76 9.34
CA GLU A 57 11.43 8.15 10.46
C GLU A 57 11.07 6.71 10.10
N THR A 58 11.40 5.79 10.99
CA THR A 58 11.17 4.36 10.80
C THR A 58 10.81 3.68 12.10
N LEU A 59 10.38 2.45 12.00
CA LEU A 59 9.94 1.65 13.11
C LEU A 59 10.85 0.49 13.36
N LEU A 60 11.40 0.49 14.55
CA LEU A 60 12.19 -0.61 15.03
C LEU A 60 11.37 -1.50 15.96
N CYS A 61 11.54 -2.79 15.80
CA CYS A 61 10.81 -3.78 16.57
C CYS A 61 11.14 -3.70 18.07
N ALA A 62 10.11 -3.55 18.92
CA ALA A 62 10.22 -3.61 20.38
C ALA A 62 9.68 -4.91 20.98
N CYS A 63 8.86 -5.67 20.24
CA CYS A 63 8.38 -6.97 20.70
C CYS A 63 9.45 -8.09 20.57
N LYS A 64 10.51 -7.87 19.80
CA LYS A 64 11.63 -8.81 19.55
C LYS A 64 11.23 -10.10 18.82
N ARG A 65 10.05 -10.10 18.17
CA ARG A 65 9.50 -11.23 17.40
C ARG A 65 9.55 -11.03 15.89
N THR A 66 10.10 -9.91 15.43
CA THR A 66 10.21 -9.61 14.00
C THR A 66 11.03 -10.66 13.24
N LYS A 67 10.58 -11.00 12.04
CA LYS A 67 11.32 -11.83 11.08
C LYS A 67 12.32 -11.01 10.26
N SER A 68 12.23 -9.65 10.31
CA SER A 68 13.07 -8.71 9.56
C SER A 68 13.82 -7.72 10.47
N PRO A 69 14.62 -8.19 11.48
CA PRO A 69 15.28 -7.30 12.41
C PRO A 69 16.26 -6.34 11.68
N PRO A 70 16.36 -5.08 12.10
CA PRO A 70 15.80 -4.49 13.33
C PRO A 70 14.39 -3.93 13.13
N PHE A 71 13.85 -3.96 11.91
CA PHE A 71 12.61 -3.32 11.54
C PHE A 71 11.39 -4.09 12.06
N CYS A 72 10.30 -3.37 12.30
CA CYS A 72 9.04 -3.99 12.67
C CYS A 72 8.37 -4.57 11.42
N ASP A 73 7.83 -5.79 11.53
CA ASP A 73 7.11 -6.50 10.48
C ASP A 73 5.64 -6.81 10.88
N GLY A 74 5.15 -6.19 11.96
CA GLY A 74 3.80 -6.44 12.46
C GLY A 74 3.65 -7.65 13.39
N SER A 75 4.71 -8.45 13.65
CA SER A 75 4.64 -9.63 14.53
C SER A 75 4.10 -9.33 15.93
N HIS A 76 4.14 -8.05 16.39
CA HIS A 76 3.58 -7.64 17.68
C HIS A 76 2.04 -7.71 17.72
N ASN A 77 1.36 -7.69 16.56
CA ASN A 77 -0.10 -7.76 16.50
C ASN A 77 -0.63 -9.06 17.10
N ALA A 78 0.10 -10.16 16.93
CA ALA A 78 -0.23 -11.44 17.54
C ALA A 78 -0.18 -11.42 19.09
N LEU A 79 0.55 -10.47 19.67
CA LEU A 79 0.67 -10.32 21.12
C LEU A 79 -0.48 -9.53 21.74
N GLN A 80 -1.22 -8.77 20.94
CA GLN A 80 -2.32 -7.91 21.39
C GLN A 80 -3.70 -8.56 21.25
N GLY A 81 -3.78 -9.82 20.84
CA GLY A 81 -5.04 -10.55 20.69
C GLY A 81 -5.82 -10.24 19.41
N GLY A 82 -5.17 -9.58 18.42
CA GLY A 82 -5.79 -9.24 17.14
C GLY A 82 -6.72 -8.03 17.19
N TYR A 83 -7.36 -7.73 16.07
CA TYR A 83 -8.40 -6.69 15.98
C TYR A 83 -9.67 -7.15 16.70
N ARG A 84 -10.33 -6.23 17.42
CA ARG A 84 -11.61 -6.53 18.03
C ARG A 84 -12.73 -6.43 17.00
N THR A 85 -13.66 -7.39 17.05
CA THR A 85 -14.95 -7.30 16.39
C THR A 85 -15.91 -6.56 17.33
N ASP A 86 -15.87 -5.23 17.35
CA ASP A 86 -16.70 -4.47 18.29
C ASP A 86 -18.03 -4.04 17.69
N ALA A 87 -19.07 -4.65 18.19
CA ALA A 87 -20.43 -4.06 18.17
C ALA A 87 -20.58 -2.93 19.22
N GLU A 88 -19.57 -2.67 20.05
CA GLU A 88 -19.67 -1.85 21.28
C GLU A 88 -18.68 -0.70 21.37
N SER A 89 -18.51 0.13 20.38
CA SER A 89 -17.93 1.44 20.64
C SER A 89 -19.00 2.51 20.52
N GLY A 90 -19.26 3.17 21.64
CA GLY A 90 -20.26 4.21 21.81
C GLY A 90 -20.26 5.29 20.71
N ALA A 91 -21.29 6.12 20.70
CA ALA A 91 -21.63 7.20 19.79
C ALA A 91 -21.19 7.00 18.33
N GLU A 92 -22.12 6.62 17.47
CA GLU A 92 -21.88 6.52 16.03
C GLU A 92 -21.26 7.80 15.50
N THR A 93 -20.04 7.70 14.97
CA THR A 93 -19.42 8.83 14.27
C THR A 93 -20.28 9.21 13.08
N PRO A 94 -20.49 10.53 12.79
CA PRO A 94 -21.32 10.95 11.68
C PRO A 94 -20.81 10.40 10.36
N ILE A 95 -21.74 9.97 9.51
CA ILE A 95 -21.48 9.59 8.11
C ILE A 95 -21.29 10.89 7.34
N ILE A 96 -20.19 10.96 6.58
CA ILE A 96 -19.93 12.06 5.66
C ILE A 96 -20.38 11.61 4.29
N ASP A 97 -21.42 12.28 3.78
CA ASP A 97 -21.89 12.07 2.43
C ASP A 97 -20.85 12.57 1.41
N ARG A 98 -20.96 12.05 0.20
CA ARG A 98 -20.11 12.47 -0.91
C ARG A 98 -20.55 13.86 -1.37
N ASP A 99 -19.61 14.79 -1.46
CA ASP A 99 -19.85 16.13 -1.97
C ASP A 99 -19.55 16.19 -3.46
N GLY A 100 -20.43 16.89 -4.19
CA GLY A 100 -20.25 17.26 -5.58
C GLY A 100 -20.66 16.24 -6.62
N ASP A 101 -21.04 16.77 -7.79
CA ASP A 101 -21.51 16.02 -8.96
C ASP A 101 -20.35 15.38 -9.76
N HIS A 102 -19.10 15.78 -9.48
CA HIS A 102 -17.91 15.36 -10.22
C HIS A 102 -16.84 14.88 -9.27
N HIS A 103 -16.53 13.60 -9.25
CA HIS A 103 -15.73 12.89 -8.25
C HIS A 103 -16.32 13.03 -6.85
N PRO A 104 -17.45 12.40 -6.58
CA PRO A 104 -18.05 12.47 -5.26
C PRO A 104 -17.03 11.96 -4.22
N THR A 105 -16.63 12.88 -3.36
CA THR A 105 -15.56 12.68 -2.38
C THR A 105 -16.09 12.97 -0.99
N SER A 106 -15.98 11.99 -0.09
CA SER A 106 -16.21 12.18 1.33
C SER A 106 -14.90 12.49 2.03
N TRP A 107 -14.72 13.73 2.47
CA TRP A 107 -13.53 14.17 3.21
C TRP A 107 -13.64 13.84 4.68
N LEU A 108 -12.68 13.08 5.18
CA LEU A 108 -12.56 12.65 6.57
C LEU A 108 -11.49 13.47 7.30
N ASP A 109 -11.14 13.06 8.53
CA ASP A 109 -10.13 13.76 9.32
C ASP A 109 -8.74 13.65 8.68
N GLY A 110 -7.92 14.69 8.88
CA GLY A 110 -6.51 14.73 8.50
C GLY A 110 -6.22 14.66 6.99
N GLY A 111 -7.22 14.89 6.14
CA GLY A 111 -7.09 14.79 4.69
C GLY A 111 -7.28 13.37 4.13
N CYS A 112 -7.71 12.41 4.96
CA CYS A 112 -8.24 11.13 4.48
C CYS A 112 -9.50 11.36 3.66
N PHE A 113 -9.72 10.57 2.61
CA PHE A 113 -10.98 10.64 1.86
C PHE A 113 -11.36 9.29 1.24
N VAL A 114 -12.65 9.18 0.93
CA VAL A 114 -13.23 8.13 0.10
C VAL A 114 -13.82 8.79 -1.15
N ARG A 115 -13.50 8.26 -2.33
CA ARG A 115 -13.89 8.82 -3.63
C ARG A 115 -14.41 7.77 -4.58
N THR A 116 -15.56 8.04 -5.22
CA THR A 116 -15.99 7.33 -6.42
C THR A 116 -15.46 8.08 -7.65
N LEU A 117 -14.91 7.36 -8.60
CA LEU A 117 -14.34 7.98 -9.81
C LEU A 117 -15.44 8.26 -10.85
N ASP A 118 -15.34 9.43 -11.48
CA ASP A 118 -16.16 9.81 -12.62
C ASP A 118 -15.36 9.63 -13.92
N PRO A 119 -15.72 8.65 -14.77
CA PRO A 119 -15.02 8.43 -16.04
C PRO A 119 -15.15 9.60 -17.04
N ALA A 120 -16.10 10.52 -16.84
CA ALA A 120 -16.23 11.71 -17.68
C ALA A 120 -15.07 12.67 -17.52
N ARG A 121 -14.34 12.63 -16.41
CA ARG A 121 -13.15 13.45 -16.14
C ARG A 121 -11.84 12.87 -16.67
N ALA A 122 -11.91 11.74 -17.35
CA ALA A 122 -10.73 11.09 -17.89
C ALA A 122 -10.06 11.92 -18.99
N LEU A 123 -8.73 12.00 -18.95
CA LEU A 123 -7.92 12.38 -20.09
C LEU A 123 -7.98 11.25 -21.12
N ARG A 124 -8.62 11.50 -22.25
CA ARG A 124 -8.80 10.50 -23.32
C ARG A 124 -7.71 10.67 -24.37
N ARG A 125 -7.09 9.53 -24.75
CA ARG A 125 -6.09 9.46 -25.80
C ARG A 125 -6.19 8.11 -26.52
N GLY A 126 -6.77 8.13 -27.71
CA GLY A 126 -7.07 6.90 -28.45
C GLY A 126 -7.99 5.97 -27.67
N ALA A 127 -7.59 4.72 -27.50
CA ALA A 127 -8.34 3.72 -26.74
C ALA A 127 -8.25 3.91 -25.22
N LEU A 128 -7.30 4.71 -24.72
CA LEU A 128 -7.04 4.91 -23.30
C LEU A 128 -7.80 6.12 -22.76
N ALA A 129 -8.45 5.93 -21.62
CA ALA A 129 -8.99 6.99 -20.75
C ALA A 129 -8.29 6.90 -19.39
N LEU A 130 -7.60 7.96 -18.97
CA LEU A 130 -6.85 8.04 -17.74
C LEU A 130 -7.50 9.03 -16.77
N THR A 131 -8.04 8.53 -15.66
CA THR A 131 -8.72 9.34 -14.64
C THR A 131 -7.83 9.48 -13.42
N PRO A 132 -7.44 10.71 -13.00
CA PRO A 132 -6.74 10.92 -11.74
C PRO A 132 -7.64 10.55 -10.56
N ALA A 133 -7.19 9.63 -9.70
CA ALA A 133 -7.90 9.19 -8.50
C ALA A 133 -7.37 9.85 -7.23
N ILE A 134 -6.04 9.90 -7.09
CA ILE A 134 -5.32 10.54 -5.98
C ILE A 134 -4.16 11.34 -6.59
N THR A 135 -4.05 12.61 -6.24
CA THR A 135 -3.01 13.50 -6.77
C THR A 135 -2.49 14.47 -5.70
N ALA A 136 -1.46 15.22 -6.02
CA ALA A 136 -0.95 16.30 -5.16
C ALA A 136 -2.01 17.37 -4.83
N LYS A 137 -3.01 17.57 -5.70
CA LYS A 137 -4.13 18.50 -5.44
C LYS A 137 -5.04 18.01 -4.31
N ASP A 138 -5.02 16.72 -4.04
CA ASP A 138 -5.76 16.07 -2.96
C ASP A 138 -4.93 15.97 -1.66
N GLY A 139 -3.73 16.55 -1.63
CA GLY A 139 -2.82 16.52 -0.49
C GLY A 139 -1.87 15.33 -0.49
N ALA A 140 -1.88 14.47 -1.49
CA ALA A 140 -0.93 13.38 -1.63
C ALA A 140 0.46 13.91 -2.01
N GLY A 141 1.45 13.64 -1.17
CA GLY A 141 2.83 14.12 -1.36
C GLY A 141 3.78 13.07 -1.92
N LEU A 142 3.48 11.82 -1.70
CA LEU A 142 4.40 10.71 -1.96
C LEU A 142 3.95 9.80 -3.12
N LEU A 143 2.65 9.61 -3.31
CA LEU A 143 2.12 8.79 -4.39
C LEU A 143 1.00 9.50 -5.17
N SER A 144 0.75 9.03 -6.38
CA SER A 144 -0.44 9.37 -7.16
C SER A 144 -1.11 8.09 -7.66
N VAL A 145 -2.43 8.13 -7.85
CA VAL A 145 -3.18 7.00 -8.38
C VAL A 145 -4.01 7.45 -9.57
N PHE A 146 -4.01 6.65 -10.62
CA PHE A 146 -4.82 6.83 -11.81
C PHE A 146 -5.62 5.56 -12.11
N GLU A 147 -6.87 5.71 -12.51
CA GLU A 147 -7.62 4.65 -13.16
C GLU A 147 -7.41 4.75 -14.67
N ALA A 148 -6.89 3.71 -15.28
CA ALA A 148 -6.74 3.56 -16.72
C ALA A 148 -7.83 2.63 -17.25
N ARG A 149 -8.73 3.15 -18.08
CA ARG A 149 -9.75 2.38 -18.80
C ARG A 149 -9.31 2.26 -20.25
N LEU A 150 -9.27 1.05 -20.76
CA LEU A 150 -8.79 0.75 -22.09
C LEU A 150 -9.87 0.01 -22.88
N MET A 151 -10.44 0.70 -23.88
CA MET A 151 -11.29 0.07 -24.89
C MET A 151 -10.47 -0.85 -25.79
N LYS A 152 -11.10 -1.65 -26.63
CA LYS A 152 -10.40 -2.48 -27.63
C LYS A 152 -9.41 -1.63 -28.42
N GLY A 153 -8.16 -2.08 -28.49
CA GLY A 153 -7.05 -1.41 -29.17
C GLY A 153 -5.84 -1.23 -28.26
N ALA A 154 -4.98 -0.30 -28.65
CA ALA A 154 -3.76 -0.02 -27.89
C ALA A 154 -3.68 1.47 -27.52
N SER A 155 -3.05 1.74 -26.38
CA SER A 155 -2.67 3.12 -26.01
C SER A 155 -1.43 3.57 -26.79
N ASP A 156 -1.19 4.87 -26.83
CA ASP A 156 0.17 5.37 -27.04
C ASP A 156 1.09 4.88 -25.90
N SER A 157 2.39 4.86 -26.13
CA SER A 157 3.35 4.64 -25.05
C SER A 157 3.37 5.85 -24.12
N PHE A 158 3.51 5.60 -22.83
CA PHE A 158 3.64 6.65 -21.82
C PHE A 158 4.58 6.23 -20.68
N ALA A 159 5.05 7.18 -19.90
CA ALA A 159 5.78 6.97 -18.66
C ALA A 159 5.46 8.09 -17.68
N PHE A 160 5.75 7.87 -16.41
CA PHE A 160 5.80 8.96 -15.44
C PHE A 160 7.29 9.22 -15.12
N PRO A 161 7.82 10.41 -15.49
CA PRO A 161 9.23 10.71 -15.31
C PRO A 161 9.68 10.60 -13.86
N ASP A 162 10.84 9.99 -13.63
CA ASP A 162 11.44 9.79 -12.32
C ASP A 162 10.54 9.06 -11.30
N ALA A 163 9.70 8.14 -11.77
CA ALA A 163 8.78 7.42 -10.92
C ALA A 163 8.66 5.95 -11.31
N ASP A 164 8.54 5.10 -10.30
CA ASP A 164 8.11 3.71 -10.47
C ASP A 164 6.57 3.66 -10.55
N ILE A 165 6.04 2.64 -11.22
CA ILE A 165 4.62 2.37 -11.31
C ILE A 165 4.37 0.93 -10.86
N VAL A 166 3.39 0.74 -9.98
CA VAL A 166 2.76 -0.56 -9.79
C VAL A 166 1.34 -0.50 -10.35
N ALA A 167 1.10 -1.29 -11.39
CA ALA A 167 -0.21 -1.39 -12.01
C ALA A 167 -1.00 -2.56 -11.41
N PHE A 168 -2.32 -2.45 -11.35
CA PHE A 168 -3.20 -3.53 -10.91
C PHE A 168 -4.39 -3.67 -11.84
N VAL A 169 -4.58 -4.86 -12.41
CA VAL A 169 -5.70 -5.16 -13.30
C VAL A 169 -6.93 -5.54 -12.48
N THR A 170 -7.97 -4.72 -12.52
CA THR A 170 -9.24 -5.03 -11.85
C THR A 170 -10.23 -5.72 -12.76
N ARG A 171 -10.19 -5.41 -14.06
CA ARG A 171 -11.12 -5.99 -15.06
C ARG A 171 -10.44 -6.17 -16.40
N GLY A 172 -10.83 -7.23 -17.14
CA GLY A 172 -10.27 -7.56 -18.43
C GLY A 172 -8.91 -8.24 -18.34
N ALA A 173 -8.27 -8.44 -19.48
CA ALA A 173 -6.97 -9.07 -19.61
C ALA A 173 -6.09 -8.30 -20.63
N PRO A 174 -5.74 -7.04 -20.33
CA PRO A 174 -4.89 -6.26 -21.21
C PRO A 174 -3.44 -6.81 -21.21
N ALA A 175 -2.78 -6.73 -22.33
CA ALA A 175 -1.34 -6.95 -22.39
C ALA A 175 -0.60 -5.64 -22.06
N PHE A 176 0.45 -5.75 -21.27
CA PHE A 176 1.38 -4.66 -20.95
C PHE A 176 2.61 -4.79 -21.84
N HIS A 177 3.02 -3.72 -22.46
CA HIS A 177 4.29 -3.64 -23.17
C HIS A 177 5.21 -2.68 -22.42
N VAL A 178 6.19 -3.23 -21.70
CA VAL A 178 7.17 -2.45 -20.93
C VAL A 178 8.47 -2.43 -21.74
N ASN A 179 8.88 -1.25 -22.22
CA ASN A 179 9.99 -1.12 -23.17
C ASN A 179 9.87 -2.05 -24.40
N GLY A 180 8.63 -2.33 -24.84
CA GLY A 180 8.34 -3.22 -25.94
C GLY A 180 8.27 -4.70 -25.57
N GLU A 181 8.67 -5.10 -24.38
CA GLU A 181 8.50 -6.45 -23.86
C GLU A 181 7.03 -6.70 -23.46
N ARG A 182 6.40 -7.70 -24.07
CA ARG A 182 5.00 -8.03 -23.83
C ARG A 182 4.84 -8.89 -22.57
N CYS A 183 3.91 -8.46 -21.71
CA CYS A 183 3.53 -9.15 -20.49
C CYS A 183 2.03 -9.38 -20.49
N GLU A 184 1.60 -10.65 -20.45
CA GLU A 184 0.19 -11.03 -20.38
C GLU A 184 -0.33 -10.88 -18.95
N THR A 185 -1.58 -10.44 -18.84
CA THR A 185 -2.23 -10.28 -17.55
C THR A 185 -3.64 -10.87 -17.54
N LYS A 186 -4.22 -10.95 -16.38
CA LYS A 186 -5.61 -11.29 -16.10
C LYS A 186 -6.10 -10.43 -14.92
N PRO A 187 -7.39 -10.43 -14.58
CA PRO A 187 -7.84 -9.76 -13.36
C PRO A 187 -7.02 -10.19 -12.15
N GLU A 188 -6.81 -9.25 -11.24
CA GLU A 188 -6.02 -9.41 -10.02
C GLU A 188 -4.51 -9.71 -10.27
N THR A 189 -3.97 -9.11 -11.31
CA THR A 189 -2.53 -9.13 -11.60
C THR A 189 -1.93 -7.77 -11.30
N GLY A 190 -0.89 -7.76 -10.46
CA GLY A 190 -0.01 -6.62 -10.23
C GLY A 190 1.14 -6.64 -11.24
N VAL A 191 1.48 -5.48 -11.84
CA VAL A 191 2.59 -5.35 -12.80
C VAL A 191 3.52 -4.23 -12.36
N LEU A 192 4.83 -4.50 -12.35
CA LEU A 192 5.87 -3.55 -12.01
C LEU A 192 6.48 -2.91 -13.25
N ILE A 193 6.50 -1.58 -13.28
CA ILE A 193 7.18 -0.76 -14.29
C ILE A 193 8.13 0.18 -13.53
N LEU A 194 9.42 0.10 -13.81
CA LEU A 194 10.42 0.89 -13.12
C LEU A 194 10.62 2.26 -13.76
N ASN A 195 11.14 3.19 -12.98
CA ASN A 195 11.53 4.52 -13.46
C ASN A 195 12.39 4.42 -14.74
N GLY A 196 12.09 5.27 -15.72
CA GLY A 196 12.74 5.30 -17.03
C GLY A 196 12.16 4.33 -18.06
N GLU A 197 11.30 3.39 -17.65
CA GLU A 197 10.66 2.46 -18.58
C GLU A 197 9.40 3.08 -19.20
N SER A 198 9.16 2.74 -20.48
CA SER A 198 7.93 3.11 -21.18
C SER A 198 6.88 2.02 -21.04
N LEU A 199 5.63 2.42 -20.85
CA LEU A 199 4.47 1.54 -20.77
C LEU A 199 3.53 1.79 -21.95
N ARG A 200 3.07 0.72 -22.62
CA ARG A 200 1.94 0.72 -23.53
C ARG A 200 0.97 -0.38 -23.12
N LEU A 201 -0.30 -0.06 -23.11
CA LEU A 201 -1.37 -1.02 -22.82
C LEU A 201 -2.05 -1.44 -24.12
N GLU A 202 -2.41 -2.72 -24.25
CA GLU A 202 -3.13 -3.28 -25.38
C GLU A 202 -4.29 -4.15 -24.88
N ASN A 203 -5.50 -3.83 -25.30
CA ASN A 203 -6.68 -4.65 -25.02
C ASN A 203 -7.18 -5.28 -26.32
N PRO A 204 -6.99 -6.61 -26.52
CA PRO A 204 -7.46 -7.28 -27.71
C PRO A 204 -8.96 -7.61 -27.68
N HIS A 205 -9.64 -7.42 -26.54
CA HIS A 205 -11.01 -7.81 -26.29
C HIS A 205 -12.00 -6.69 -26.55
N GLU A 206 -13.27 -7.01 -26.79
CA GLU A 206 -14.35 -6.03 -26.97
C GLU A 206 -14.72 -5.34 -25.66
N ASP A 207 -14.65 -6.09 -24.54
CA ASP A 207 -14.93 -5.55 -23.22
C ASP A 207 -13.79 -4.63 -22.76
N GLU A 208 -14.16 -3.55 -22.09
CA GLU A 208 -13.23 -2.58 -21.52
C GLU A 208 -12.34 -3.25 -20.43
N ALA A 209 -11.04 -3.03 -20.52
CA ALA A 209 -10.12 -3.35 -19.44
C ALA A 209 -9.94 -2.17 -18.48
N VAL A 210 -9.80 -2.46 -17.18
CA VAL A 210 -9.59 -1.44 -16.13
C VAL A 210 -8.36 -1.79 -15.32
N VAL A 211 -7.47 -0.80 -15.20
CA VAL A 211 -6.18 -0.91 -14.52
C VAL A 211 -5.99 0.29 -13.60
N PHE A 212 -5.61 0.06 -12.35
CA PHE A 212 -5.14 1.13 -11.47
C PHE A 212 -3.63 1.24 -11.54
N LEU A 213 -3.13 2.47 -11.70
CA LEU A 213 -1.71 2.78 -11.73
C LEU A 213 -1.36 3.59 -10.48
N THR A 214 -0.56 3.02 -9.58
CA THR A 214 0.05 3.76 -8.47
C THR A 214 1.44 4.19 -8.88
N VAL A 215 1.70 5.48 -8.84
CA VAL A 215 2.91 6.14 -9.32
C VAL A 215 3.66 6.74 -8.15
N CYS A 216 4.94 6.46 -8.02
CA CYS A 216 5.77 6.91 -6.91
C CYS A 216 7.20 7.28 -7.36
N PRO A 217 7.71 8.46 -6.99
CA PRO A 217 7.03 9.53 -6.27
C PRO A 217 5.85 10.13 -7.03
N ALA A 218 4.98 10.87 -6.33
CA ALA A 218 3.77 11.45 -6.91
C ALA A 218 4.02 12.25 -8.20
N ARG A 219 3.24 11.96 -9.24
CA ARG A 219 3.24 12.67 -10.52
C ARG A 219 1.81 13.02 -10.91
N THR A 220 1.62 14.12 -11.60
CA THR A 220 0.28 14.59 -12.02
C THR A 220 -0.08 14.20 -13.43
N GLU A 221 0.91 14.06 -14.31
CA GLU A 221 0.70 13.83 -15.73
C GLU A 221 1.74 12.87 -16.30
N PRO A 222 1.34 12.00 -17.23
CA PRO A 222 2.28 11.14 -17.95
C PRO A 222 3.01 11.91 -19.06
N LEU A 223 4.23 11.52 -19.35
CA LEU A 223 4.95 11.86 -20.57
C LEU A 223 4.55 10.87 -21.65
N TRP A 224 4.09 11.38 -22.78
CA TRP A 224 3.64 10.56 -23.91
C TRP A 224 4.77 10.29 -24.91
N ASN A 225 4.80 9.06 -25.44
CA ASN A 225 5.78 8.57 -26.39
C ASN A 225 7.24 8.80 -25.95
N PRO A 226 7.59 8.47 -24.68
CA PRO A 226 8.96 8.58 -24.21
C PRO A 226 9.85 7.58 -24.94
N LYS A 227 11.13 7.90 -25.03
CA LYS A 227 12.15 6.90 -25.31
C LYS A 227 12.38 6.11 -24.04
N GLY A 228 11.95 4.85 -24.02
CA GLY A 228 12.20 3.99 -22.88
C GLY A 228 13.69 3.73 -22.67
N GLU A 229 14.13 3.67 -21.43
CA GLU A 229 15.50 3.35 -21.06
C GLU A 229 15.67 1.85 -20.87
N ILE A 230 16.72 1.27 -21.44
CA ILE A 230 17.07 -0.13 -21.19
C ILE A 230 17.75 -0.22 -19.83
N ARG A 231 17.11 -0.91 -18.89
CA ARG A 231 17.63 -1.11 -17.55
C ARG A 231 18.32 -2.46 -17.41
N GLN A 232 19.52 -2.48 -16.85
CA GLN A 232 20.26 -3.71 -16.55
C GLN A 232 19.71 -4.44 -15.31
N ASP A 233 19.05 -3.70 -14.41
CA ASP A 233 18.43 -4.21 -13.19
C ASP A 233 16.92 -4.51 -13.34
N ALA A 234 16.41 -4.54 -14.57
CA ALA A 234 15.02 -4.86 -14.84
C ALA A 234 14.68 -6.28 -14.33
N PRO A 235 13.54 -6.44 -13.62
CA PRO A 235 13.16 -7.74 -13.11
C PRO A 235 12.82 -8.70 -14.25
N ARG A 236 13.24 -9.97 -14.12
CA ARG A 236 12.90 -11.02 -15.09
C ARG A 236 11.41 -11.35 -15.15
N ARG A 237 10.71 -11.14 -14.06
CA ARG A 237 9.26 -11.30 -13.93
C ARG A 237 8.67 -10.00 -13.42
N ARG A 238 7.64 -9.50 -14.11
CA ARG A 238 7.00 -8.22 -13.80
C ARG A 238 5.55 -8.38 -13.33
N ALA A 239 4.90 -9.48 -13.71
CA ALA A 239 3.50 -9.74 -13.40
C ALA A 239 3.35 -10.78 -12.29
N PHE A 240 2.60 -10.42 -11.27
CA PHE A 240 2.35 -11.23 -10.09
C PHE A 240 0.84 -11.28 -9.83
N GLY A 241 0.26 -12.46 -10.00
CA GLY A 241 -1.16 -12.70 -9.72
C GLY A 241 -1.41 -13.09 -8.28
N VAL A 242 -2.67 -13.05 -7.89
CA VAL A 242 -3.11 -13.57 -6.60
C VAL A 242 -2.95 -15.08 -6.58
N ASP A 243 -2.31 -15.59 -5.53
CA ASP A 243 -2.11 -17.00 -5.23
C ASP A 243 -2.50 -17.25 -3.75
N PRO A 244 -3.58 -18.01 -3.49
CA PRO A 244 -4.01 -18.29 -2.13
C PRO A 244 -2.94 -18.94 -1.23
N ALA A 245 -1.95 -19.63 -1.83
CA ALA A 245 -0.84 -20.24 -1.08
C ALA A 245 0.14 -19.20 -0.51
N LEU A 246 0.13 -17.97 -1.03
CA LEU A 246 0.99 -16.85 -0.59
C LEU A 246 0.28 -15.90 0.37
N ARG A 247 -0.91 -16.26 0.84
CA ARG A 247 -1.66 -15.47 1.83
C ARG A 247 -0.94 -15.47 3.17
N GLU A 248 -0.76 -14.29 3.73
CA GLU A 248 -0.21 -14.08 5.06
C GLU A 248 -1.31 -13.59 6.02
N PRO A 249 -1.41 -14.16 7.24
CA PRO A 249 -2.38 -13.70 8.22
C PRO A 249 -1.96 -12.36 8.84
N MET A 250 -2.94 -11.49 9.09
CA MET A 250 -2.81 -10.26 9.85
C MET A 250 -4.02 -10.15 10.78
N ALA A 251 -3.92 -10.69 11.99
CA ALA A 251 -5.02 -10.86 12.94
C ALA A 251 -6.16 -11.72 12.35
N ASP A 252 -7.36 -11.16 12.19
CA ASP A 252 -8.52 -11.82 11.57
C ASP A 252 -8.56 -11.65 10.03
N ARG A 253 -7.56 -10.99 9.45
CA ARG A 253 -7.47 -10.61 8.05
C ARG A 253 -6.33 -11.35 7.36
N PHE A 254 -6.35 -11.27 6.04
CA PHE A 254 -5.26 -11.82 5.23
C PHE A 254 -4.79 -10.78 4.22
N TYR A 255 -3.54 -10.89 3.84
CA TYR A 255 -2.99 -10.13 2.73
C TYR A 255 -2.03 -11.00 1.91
N GLN A 256 -1.76 -10.57 0.69
CA GLN A 256 -0.69 -11.09 -0.16
C GLN A 256 0.00 -9.91 -0.84
N VAL A 257 1.30 -9.80 -0.69
CA VAL A 257 2.10 -8.83 -1.45
C VAL A 257 2.23 -9.30 -2.88
N LEU A 258 1.87 -8.44 -3.84
CA LEU A 258 2.03 -8.67 -5.27
C LEU A 258 3.32 -8.05 -5.79
N ASN A 259 3.56 -6.77 -5.45
CA ASN A 259 4.78 -6.05 -5.75
C ASN A 259 5.38 -5.49 -4.47
N GLY A 260 6.66 -5.73 -4.25
CA GLY A 260 7.38 -5.28 -3.06
C GLY A 260 8.89 -5.51 -3.21
N PRO A 261 9.68 -5.24 -2.16
CA PRO A 261 11.14 -5.34 -2.22
C PRO A 261 11.66 -6.70 -2.70
N GLU A 262 10.96 -7.79 -2.37
CA GLU A 262 11.39 -9.16 -2.71
C GLU A 262 11.28 -9.47 -4.21
N ASN A 263 10.43 -8.74 -4.94
CA ASN A 263 10.22 -8.95 -6.37
C ASN A 263 10.58 -7.74 -7.24
N GLY A 264 11.39 -6.82 -6.69
CA GLY A 264 12.02 -5.73 -7.43
C GLY A 264 11.39 -4.35 -7.25
N SER A 265 10.20 -4.24 -6.64
CA SER A 265 9.60 -2.95 -6.30
C SER A 265 10.19 -2.43 -4.98
N ARG A 266 11.22 -1.58 -5.09
CA ARG A 266 11.96 -1.09 -3.92
C ARG A 266 11.28 0.07 -3.21
N GLU A 267 10.45 0.81 -3.93
CA GLU A 267 9.83 2.05 -3.45
C GLU A 267 8.38 1.82 -3.01
N ILE A 268 7.64 0.95 -3.69
CA ILE A 268 6.20 0.75 -3.50
C ILE A 268 5.92 -0.69 -3.04
N THR A 269 5.05 -0.85 -2.06
CA THR A 269 4.41 -2.15 -1.79
C THR A 269 2.99 -2.10 -2.33
N GLN A 270 2.60 -3.10 -3.13
CA GLN A 270 1.25 -3.36 -3.60
C GLN A 270 0.79 -4.72 -3.09
N PHE A 271 -0.41 -4.77 -2.53
CA PHE A 271 -0.94 -6.00 -1.94
C PHE A 271 -2.43 -6.15 -2.19
N ILE A 272 -2.92 -7.38 -2.06
CA ILE A 272 -4.34 -7.71 -1.91
C ILE A 272 -4.62 -7.91 -0.43
N GLY A 273 -5.70 -7.30 0.06
CA GLY A 273 -6.23 -7.51 1.39
C GLY A 273 -7.58 -8.23 1.34
N GLU A 274 -7.82 -9.11 2.31
CA GLU A 274 -9.08 -9.82 2.52
C GLU A 274 -9.52 -9.60 3.95
N ILE A 275 -10.71 -9.04 4.13
CA ILE A 275 -11.26 -8.60 5.41
C ILE A 275 -12.59 -9.34 5.63
N PRO A 276 -12.74 -10.13 6.70
CA PRO A 276 -14.03 -10.70 7.07
C PRO A 276 -14.99 -9.60 7.52
N GLN A 277 -16.26 -9.93 7.76
CA GLN A 277 -17.19 -8.99 8.39
C GLN A 277 -16.67 -8.61 9.78
N SER A 278 -15.92 -7.51 9.85
CA SER A 278 -15.26 -7.03 11.06
C SER A 278 -14.85 -5.56 10.92
N ARG A 279 -14.42 -4.97 12.03
CA ARG A 279 -13.84 -3.63 12.06
C ARG A 279 -12.43 -3.68 12.67
N ALA A 280 -11.46 -3.09 11.98
CA ALA A 280 -10.12 -2.93 12.51
C ALA A 280 -10.12 -2.04 13.76
N GLU A 281 -9.19 -2.29 14.69
CA GLU A 281 -8.86 -1.30 15.72
C GLU A 281 -8.31 -0.03 15.05
N PRO A 282 -8.59 1.16 15.60
CA PRO A 282 -8.00 2.39 15.11
C PRO A 282 -6.47 2.31 15.16
N HIS A 283 -5.85 2.57 14.02
CA HIS A 283 -4.39 2.51 13.84
C HIS A 283 -3.93 3.57 12.84
N GLN A 284 -2.64 3.75 12.69
CA GLN A 284 -2.05 4.70 11.75
C GLN A 284 -0.82 4.10 11.07
N HIS A 285 -0.42 4.67 9.95
CA HIS A 285 0.78 4.28 9.20
C HIS A 285 1.77 5.44 9.07
N LEU A 286 3.05 5.12 8.85
CA LEU A 286 4.07 6.11 8.51
C LEU A 286 4.25 6.29 7.00
N TYR A 287 3.52 5.54 6.20
CA TYR A 287 3.47 5.64 4.74
C TYR A 287 2.18 6.34 4.29
N GLU A 288 2.18 6.87 3.08
CA GLU A 288 0.94 7.19 2.37
C GLU A 288 0.40 5.93 1.73
N GLU A 289 -0.90 5.72 1.82
CA GLU A 289 -1.56 4.55 1.27
C GLU A 289 -2.75 4.93 0.41
N ALA A 290 -2.88 4.21 -0.70
CA ALA A 290 -4.06 4.20 -1.55
C ALA A 290 -4.71 2.83 -1.49
N ILE A 291 -6.03 2.79 -1.31
CA ILE A 291 -6.82 1.56 -1.31
C ILE A 291 -7.88 1.65 -2.40
N VAL A 292 -8.06 0.56 -3.15
CA VAL A 292 -9.18 0.38 -4.08
C VAL A 292 -10.03 -0.78 -3.58
N ILE A 293 -11.31 -0.54 -3.36
CA ILE A 293 -12.25 -1.59 -2.95
C ILE A 293 -12.60 -2.44 -4.17
N LEU A 294 -12.38 -3.75 -4.08
CA LEU A 294 -12.63 -4.71 -5.16
C LEU A 294 -13.99 -5.40 -5.00
N SER A 295 -14.34 -5.74 -3.76
CA SER A 295 -15.63 -6.34 -3.42
C SER A 295 -15.99 -6.08 -1.96
N GLY A 296 -17.28 -6.21 -1.62
CA GLY A 296 -17.79 -5.94 -0.28
C GLY A 296 -18.03 -4.45 -0.03
N GLU A 297 -18.78 -4.17 1.02
CA GLU A 297 -19.17 -2.82 1.44
C GLU A 297 -18.88 -2.61 2.92
N GLY A 298 -18.74 -1.36 3.34
CA GLY A 298 -18.45 -1.02 4.72
C GLY A 298 -18.19 0.46 4.93
N PHE A 299 -17.26 0.78 5.84
CA PHE A 299 -16.95 2.16 6.17
C PHE A 299 -15.45 2.36 6.37
N MET A 300 -14.92 3.43 5.79
CA MET A 300 -13.67 4.01 6.24
C MET A 300 -13.97 4.96 7.40
N ARG A 301 -13.30 4.76 8.52
CA ARG A 301 -13.47 5.54 9.76
C ARG A 301 -12.20 6.31 10.11
N THR A 302 -12.39 7.50 10.62
CA THR A 302 -11.35 8.30 11.26
C THR A 302 -11.80 8.66 12.69
N GLN A 303 -11.10 9.55 13.38
CA GLN A 303 -11.41 9.86 14.78
C GLN A 303 -12.82 10.40 14.99
N THR A 304 -13.31 11.28 14.09
CA THR A 304 -14.60 11.97 14.26
C THR A 304 -15.58 11.74 13.13
N LYS A 305 -15.19 11.03 12.06
CA LYS A 305 -15.97 10.88 10.83
C LYS A 305 -15.92 9.45 10.30
N ARG A 306 -16.91 9.09 9.48
CA ARG A 306 -16.88 7.88 8.66
C ARG A 306 -17.49 8.14 7.28
N ALA A 307 -17.07 7.38 6.29
CA ALA A 307 -17.64 7.40 4.95
C ALA A 307 -17.92 5.97 4.48
N ALA A 308 -19.03 5.78 3.78
CA ALA A 308 -19.33 4.50 3.15
C ALA A 308 -18.30 4.17 2.06
N VAL A 309 -17.98 2.88 1.93
CA VAL A 309 -17.12 2.35 0.87
C VAL A 309 -17.83 1.21 0.14
N ALA A 310 -17.65 1.16 -1.17
CA ALA A 310 -18.23 0.17 -2.06
C ALA A 310 -17.23 -0.20 -3.18
N PRO A 311 -17.47 -1.29 -3.95
CA PRO A 311 -16.58 -1.68 -5.04
C PRO A 311 -16.34 -0.54 -6.05
N GLY A 312 -15.08 -0.30 -6.40
CA GLY A 312 -14.63 0.78 -7.28
C GLY A 312 -14.26 2.08 -6.55
N ASP A 313 -14.58 2.22 -5.26
CA ASP A 313 -14.14 3.37 -4.49
C ASP A 313 -12.64 3.35 -4.24
N VAL A 314 -12.07 4.56 -4.23
CA VAL A 314 -10.66 4.81 -3.92
C VAL A 314 -10.57 5.55 -2.59
N ILE A 315 -9.70 5.08 -1.71
CA ILE A 315 -9.44 5.66 -0.41
C ILE A 315 -8.00 6.19 -0.39
N PHE A 316 -7.81 7.39 0.13
CA PHE A 316 -6.50 7.95 0.42
C PHE A 316 -6.27 8.05 1.92
N LEU A 317 -5.15 7.52 2.38
CA LEU A 317 -4.71 7.55 3.76
C LEU A 317 -3.38 8.32 3.86
N PRO A 318 -3.42 9.57 4.36
CA PRO A 318 -2.21 10.32 4.67
C PRO A 318 -1.40 9.67 5.79
N ARG A 319 -0.11 9.95 5.81
CA ARG A 319 0.79 9.50 6.88
C ARG A 319 0.28 9.93 8.26
N LYS A 320 0.34 9.03 9.23
CA LYS A 320 -0.04 9.27 10.64
C LYS A 320 -1.53 9.59 10.86
N GLN A 321 -2.36 9.45 9.84
CA GLN A 321 -3.81 9.57 10.02
C GLN A 321 -4.35 8.32 10.70
N VAL A 322 -4.95 8.50 11.88
CA VAL A 322 -5.63 7.39 12.59
C VAL A 322 -6.89 7.02 11.83
N HIS A 323 -7.03 5.75 11.51
CA HIS A 323 -8.15 5.23 10.74
C HIS A 323 -8.48 3.78 11.09
N ALA A 324 -9.64 3.33 10.63
CA ALA A 324 -10.07 1.94 10.69
C ALA A 324 -10.98 1.61 9.51
N LEU A 325 -10.69 0.53 8.80
CA LEU A 325 -11.56 0.01 7.74
C LEU A 325 -12.47 -1.08 8.33
N GLU A 326 -13.77 -0.87 8.18
CA GLU A 326 -14.84 -1.77 8.59
C GLU A 326 -15.45 -2.45 7.36
N CYS A 327 -15.60 -3.76 7.42
CA CYS A 327 -16.36 -4.54 6.46
C CYS A 327 -17.73 -4.86 7.04
N ALA A 328 -18.80 -4.41 6.40
CA ALA A 328 -20.20 -4.71 6.77
C ALA A 328 -20.76 -5.92 6.02
N SER A 329 -20.14 -6.32 4.90
CA SER A 329 -20.61 -7.44 4.07
C SER A 329 -20.36 -8.79 4.74
N PRO A 330 -21.37 -9.68 4.82
CA PRO A 330 -21.20 -11.04 5.35
C PRO A 330 -20.17 -11.88 4.60
N GLU A 331 -20.04 -11.65 3.28
CA GLU A 331 -19.09 -12.35 2.41
C GLU A 331 -17.64 -11.84 2.57
N GLY A 332 -17.46 -10.79 3.38
CA GLY A 332 -16.19 -10.11 3.52
C GLY A 332 -15.96 -9.02 2.48
N MET A 333 -14.80 -8.39 2.56
CA MET A 333 -14.35 -7.33 1.66
C MET A 333 -12.97 -7.70 1.09
N ARG A 334 -12.75 -7.42 -0.18
CA ARG A 334 -11.44 -7.49 -0.82
C ARG A 334 -11.03 -6.12 -1.31
N LEU A 335 -9.76 -5.84 -1.19
CA LEU A 335 -9.18 -4.57 -1.60
C LEU A 335 -7.81 -4.78 -2.25
N MET A 336 -7.40 -3.86 -3.10
CA MET A 336 -6.02 -3.64 -3.48
C MET A 336 -5.50 -2.43 -2.70
N GLY A 337 -4.38 -2.62 -2.00
CA GLY A 337 -3.65 -1.54 -1.34
C GLY A 337 -2.31 -1.30 -2.02
N ALA A 338 -1.88 -0.04 -2.05
CA ALA A 338 -0.55 0.34 -2.48
C ALA A 338 -0.03 1.50 -1.62
N PHE A 339 1.22 1.42 -1.15
CA PHE A 339 1.78 2.43 -0.26
C PHE A 339 3.28 2.68 -0.50
N TYR A 340 3.71 3.88 -0.11
CA TYR A 340 5.09 4.36 -0.15
C TYR A 340 5.47 5.04 1.18
N PRO A 341 6.68 4.80 1.74
CA PRO A 341 7.71 3.89 1.25
C PRO A 341 7.34 2.42 1.44
N ALA A 342 7.98 1.55 0.64
CA ALA A 342 7.75 0.11 0.69
C ALA A 342 8.01 -0.49 2.08
N GLY A 343 7.21 -1.50 2.43
CA GLY A 343 7.26 -2.17 3.72
C GLY A 343 6.28 -3.32 3.81
N SER A 344 5.96 -3.75 5.04
CA SER A 344 4.93 -4.76 5.29
C SER A 344 3.56 -4.12 5.51
N PRO A 345 2.48 -4.62 4.87
CA PRO A 345 1.11 -4.18 5.16
C PRO A 345 0.66 -4.39 6.61
N ALA A 346 1.32 -5.32 7.32
CA ALA A 346 1.01 -5.62 8.72
C ALA A 346 1.57 -4.62 9.75
N LEU A 347 2.20 -3.52 9.29
CA LEU A 347 2.76 -2.49 10.15
C LEU A 347 1.71 -1.47 10.59
N ASN A 348 1.09 -1.71 11.74
CA ASN A 348 0.10 -0.83 12.38
C ASN A 348 0.64 -0.26 13.70
N TYR A 349 0.21 0.94 14.07
CA TYR A 349 0.62 1.63 15.28
C TYR A 349 -0.55 2.09 16.14
#